data_91de71583c14c5d28831f5d9b652545c
#
_entry.id   91de71583c14c5d28831f5d9b652545c
#
_cell.length_a   1.000
_cell.length_b   1.000
_cell.length_c   1.000
_cell.angle_alpha   90.00
_cell.angle_beta   90.00
_cell.angle_gamma   90.00
#
_symmetry.space_group_name_H-M   'P 1'
#
loop_
_entity.id
_entity.type
_entity.pdbx_description
1 polymer ?
#
loop_
_entity_poly.entity_id
_entity_poly.type
_entity_poly.pdbx_seq_one_letter_code
_entity_poly.pdbx_strand_id
1 'polypeptide(L)'
;GRRFIPELVRGFLDEQEGKKIDFHFQNAATGNLIRGLKEEKFDMIFCSRAEGEKEISFVPVAEEKLVAVVPEDHALAGKNTVTIEELGQYPQVTFTPTSGLYFVVRELFEKEGIVPETAFEVEEDGALAGMVAEGFGVGIVPDVPVIHTLPVKILNIENLHYRRYIYMGMLKKRYPSSLVEQFRDYIFKHYRIYEVIQ
;
A
#
# COMPACT_ATOMS: atom_id res chain seq x y z
N GLY A 1 0.26 1.13 4.15
CA GLY A 1 1.33 1.08 5.15
C GLY A 1 1.23 2.02 6.35
N ARG A 2 0.38 3.07 6.33
CA ARG A 2 0.39 4.11 7.39
C ARG A 2 0.04 3.61 8.79
N ARG A 3 -0.77 2.56 8.92
CA ARG A 3 -1.11 1.95 10.23
C ARG A 3 -0.23 0.76 10.55
N PHE A 4 0.17 -0.01 9.56
CA PHE A 4 0.96 -1.23 9.73
C PHE A 4 2.28 -0.99 10.48
N ILE A 5 3.06 0.03 10.08
CA ILE A 5 4.36 0.31 10.69
C ILE A 5 4.23 0.74 12.16
N PRO A 6 3.33 1.69 12.53
CA PRO A 6 3.09 2.03 13.94
C PRO A 6 2.68 0.83 14.82
N GLU A 7 1.80 -0.04 14.33
CA GLU A 7 1.38 -1.26 15.06
C GLU A 7 2.54 -2.24 15.25
N LEU A 8 3.33 -2.46 14.20
CA LEU A 8 4.51 -3.31 14.23
C LEU A 8 5.55 -2.80 15.24
N VAL A 9 5.82 -1.50 15.25
CA VAL A 9 6.76 -0.88 16.21
C VAL A 9 6.23 -0.97 17.62
N ARG A 10 4.93 -0.71 17.84
CA ARG A 10 4.32 -0.84 19.17
C ARG A 10 4.48 -2.25 19.71
N GLY A 11 4.12 -3.27 18.90
CA GLY A 11 4.25 -4.65 19.31
C GLY A 11 5.69 -5.06 19.64
N PHE A 12 6.67 -4.57 18.87
CA PHE A 12 8.09 -4.80 19.18
C PHE A 12 8.51 -4.13 20.49
N LEU A 13 8.12 -2.87 20.72
CA LEU A 13 8.45 -2.14 21.93
C LEU A 13 7.84 -2.80 23.19
N ASP A 14 6.64 -3.35 23.07
CA ASP A 14 5.97 -4.05 24.17
C ASP A 14 6.73 -5.34 24.59
N GLU A 15 7.47 -5.97 23.67
CA GLU A 15 8.38 -7.09 23.98
C GLU A 15 9.74 -6.64 24.57
N GLN A 16 10.08 -5.35 24.48
CA GLN A 16 11.39 -4.80 24.92
C GLN A 16 11.31 -4.14 26.30
N GLU A 17 10.77 -4.82 27.30
CA GLU A 17 10.54 -4.29 28.65
C GLU A 17 11.71 -3.41 29.18
N GLY A 18 11.41 -2.14 29.49
CA GLY A 18 12.34 -1.22 30.14
C GLY A 18 13.49 -0.69 29.28
N LYS A 19 13.59 -1.06 27.99
CA LYS A 19 14.61 -0.52 27.10
C LYS A 19 14.12 0.76 26.42
N LYS A 20 14.93 1.81 26.48
CA LYS A 20 14.70 3.01 25.65
C LYS A 20 15.23 2.75 24.24
N ILE A 21 14.35 2.70 23.27
CA ILE A 21 14.66 2.51 21.87
C ILE A 21 14.13 3.70 21.08
N ASP A 22 15.00 4.36 20.33
CA ASP A 22 14.64 5.48 19.49
C ASP A 22 14.42 4.99 18.04
N PHE A 23 13.22 5.25 17.50
CA PHE A 23 12.88 5.02 16.11
C PHE A 23 12.79 6.33 15.36
N HIS A 24 13.45 6.40 14.20
CA HIS A 24 13.35 7.51 13.27
C HIS A 24 12.59 7.07 12.03
N PHE A 25 11.46 7.73 11.75
CA PHE A 25 10.61 7.42 10.60
C PHE A 25 10.70 8.51 9.56
N GLN A 26 10.85 8.10 8.32
CA GLN A 26 10.73 8.97 7.17
C GLN A 26 9.75 8.36 6.17
N ASN A 27 8.80 9.18 5.70
CA ASN A 27 7.88 8.79 4.66
C ASN A 27 8.35 9.37 3.33
N ALA A 28 8.49 8.53 2.31
CA ALA A 28 8.93 8.94 0.99
C ALA A 28 8.45 7.94 -0.07
N ALA A 29 8.51 8.34 -1.34
CA ALA A 29 8.28 7.43 -2.47
C ALA A 29 9.32 6.29 -2.49
N THR A 30 8.92 5.12 -2.99
CA THR A 30 9.75 3.89 -3.01
C THR A 30 11.17 4.12 -3.53
N GLY A 31 11.33 4.87 -4.63
CA GLY A 31 12.66 5.18 -5.19
C GLY A 31 13.57 5.96 -4.23
N ASN A 32 13.01 6.90 -3.48
CA ASN A 32 13.74 7.67 -2.47
C ASN A 32 14.09 6.82 -1.25
N LEU A 33 13.20 5.91 -0.84
CA LEU A 33 13.48 4.95 0.24
C LEU A 33 14.63 4.01 -0.14
N ILE A 34 14.62 3.47 -1.35
CA ILE A 34 15.68 2.60 -1.87
C ILE A 34 17.02 3.35 -1.93
N ARG A 35 17.02 4.58 -2.42
CA ARG A 35 18.22 5.41 -2.44
C ARG A 35 18.76 5.64 -1.03
N GLY A 36 17.90 6.05 -0.09
CA GLY A 36 18.31 6.25 1.30
C GLY A 36 18.81 4.99 1.99
N LEU A 37 18.27 3.81 1.65
CA LEU A 37 18.78 2.54 2.14
C LEU A 37 20.18 2.25 1.59
N LYS A 38 20.42 2.47 0.28
CA LYS A 38 21.73 2.29 -0.34
C LYS A 38 22.79 3.28 0.17
N GLU A 39 22.38 4.50 0.51
CA GLU A 39 23.22 5.52 1.13
C GLU A 39 23.37 5.32 2.65
N GLU A 40 22.85 4.21 3.18
CA GLU A 40 22.89 3.85 4.61
C GLU A 40 22.24 4.88 5.56
N LYS A 41 21.34 5.72 5.02
CA LYS A 41 20.54 6.66 5.81
C LYS A 41 19.41 5.94 6.58
N PHE A 42 19.00 4.77 6.08
CA PHE A 42 18.01 3.91 6.70
C PHE A 42 18.61 2.52 6.97
N ASP A 43 18.22 1.91 8.07
CA ASP A 43 18.56 0.52 8.39
C ASP A 43 17.60 -0.46 7.70
N MET A 44 16.35 -0.03 7.52
CA MET A 44 15.26 -0.83 7.00
C MET A 44 14.24 0.07 6.28
N ILE A 45 13.65 -0.44 5.20
CA ILE A 45 12.56 0.25 4.50
C ILE A 45 11.34 -0.67 4.37
N PHE A 46 10.17 -0.07 4.24
CA PHE A 46 8.91 -0.75 3.95
C PHE A 46 8.28 -0.11 2.70
N CYS A 47 8.20 -0.87 1.63
CA CYS A 47 7.75 -0.36 0.34
C CYS A 47 7.19 -1.47 -0.55
N SER A 48 6.71 -1.11 -1.74
CA SER A 48 6.48 -2.08 -2.81
C SER A 48 7.81 -2.66 -3.28
N ARG A 49 7.83 -3.93 -3.70
CA ARG A 49 9.02 -4.55 -4.28
C ARG A 49 9.45 -3.78 -5.53
N ALA A 50 10.72 -3.44 -5.60
CA ALA A 50 11.32 -2.87 -6.80
C ALA A 50 12.09 -3.96 -7.54
N GLU A 51 11.83 -4.10 -8.84
CA GLU A 51 12.57 -5.01 -9.69
C GLU A 51 13.98 -4.48 -9.99
N GLY A 52 14.93 -5.39 -10.19
CA GLY A 52 16.31 -5.04 -10.51
C GLY A 52 17.21 -4.66 -9.33
N GLU A 53 16.67 -4.54 -8.13
CA GLU A 53 17.41 -4.18 -6.91
C GLU A 53 18.13 -5.38 -6.28
N LYS A 54 19.22 -5.83 -6.89
CA LYS A 54 19.97 -7.03 -6.49
C LYS A 54 20.63 -6.94 -5.12
N GLU A 55 20.93 -5.73 -4.65
CA GLU A 55 21.63 -5.47 -3.38
C GLU A 55 20.69 -5.50 -2.17
N ILE A 56 19.38 -5.45 -2.41
CA ILE A 56 18.37 -5.40 -1.36
C ILE A 56 17.68 -6.77 -1.25
N SER A 57 17.50 -7.22 -0.02
CA SER A 57 16.62 -8.34 0.31
C SER A 57 15.23 -7.79 0.57
N PHE A 58 14.24 -8.24 -0.18
CA PHE A 58 12.83 -7.89 0.02
C PHE A 58 12.07 -9.08 0.60
N VAL A 59 11.45 -8.89 1.74
CA VAL A 59 10.63 -9.91 2.42
C VAL A 59 9.20 -9.36 2.54
N PRO A 60 8.17 -10.05 2.01
CA PRO A 60 6.78 -9.61 2.14
C PRO A 60 6.32 -9.76 3.60
N VAL A 61 5.72 -8.71 4.14
CA VAL A 61 5.35 -8.63 5.56
C VAL A 61 3.91 -8.16 5.80
N ALA A 62 3.26 -7.59 4.81
CA ALA A 62 1.84 -7.27 4.84
C ALA A 62 1.22 -7.39 3.44
N GLU A 63 -0.04 -7.77 3.40
CA GLU A 63 -0.86 -7.74 2.20
C GLU A 63 -1.76 -6.51 2.24
N GLU A 64 -1.81 -5.77 1.13
CA GLU A 64 -2.77 -4.68 0.93
C GLU A 64 -3.81 -5.11 -0.10
N LYS A 65 -5.06 -5.16 0.33
CA LYS A 65 -6.21 -5.41 -0.53
C LYS A 65 -6.59 -4.13 -1.26
N LEU A 66 -6.90 -4.22 -2.54
CA LEU A 66 -7.54 -3.13 -3.27
C LEU A 66 -9.07 -3.24 -3.14
N VAL A 67 -9.71 -2.10 -2.99
CA VAL A 67 -11.16 -1.95 -2.90
C VAL A 67 -11.62 -0.83 -3.82
N ALA A 68 -12.90 -0.85 -4.19
CA ALA A 68 -13.53 0.29 -4.85
C ALA A 68 -14.10 1.24 -3.81
N VAL A 69 -14.02 2.53 -4.08
CA VAL A 69 -14.67 3.58 -3.31
C VAL A 69 -15.63 4.35 -4.21
N VAL A 70 -16.84 4.55 -3.73
CA VAL A 70 -17.89 5.31 -4.42
C VAL A 70 -18.54 6.29 -3.44
N PRO A 71 -19.16 7.40 -3.90
CA PRO A 71 -19.94 8.27 -3.04
C PRO A 71 -21.05 7.47 -2.31
N GLU A 72 -21.45 7.89 -1.10
CA GLU A 72 -22.47 7.18 -0.32
C GLU A 72 -23.84 7.09 -1.01
N ASP A 73 -24.17 8.07 -1.84
CA ASP A 73 -25.41 8.17 -2.64
C ASP A 73 -25.27 7.64 -4.07
N HIS A 74 -24.13 7.06 -4.43
CA HIS A 74 -23.87 6.54 -5.76
C HIS A 74 -24.75 5.32 -6.09
N ALA A 75 -25.05 5.13 -7.40
CA ALA A 75 -25.84 4.00 -7.88
C ALA A 75 -25.28 2.62 -7.45
N LEU A 76 -23.96 2.51 -7.29
CA LEU A 76 -23.28 1.29 -6.84
C LEU A 76 -23.24 1.15 -5.30
N ALA A 77 -23.60 2.17 -4.53
CA ALA A 77 -23.43 2.18 -3.07
C ALA A 77 -24.26 1.12 -2.32
N GLY A 78 -25.34 0.63 -2.94
CA GLY A 78 -26.15 -0.45 -2.39
C GLY A 78 -25.56 -1.85 -2.55
N LYS A 79 -24.43 -1.99 -3.25
CA LYS A 79 -23.75 -3.26 -3.47
C LYS A 79 -22.69 -3.52 -2.38
N ASN A 80 -22.32 -4.80 -2.23
CA ASN A 80 -21.15 -5.19 -1.44
C ASN A 80 -19.92 -5.46 -2.32
N THR A 81 -20.17 -5.81 -3.59
CA THR A 81 -19.15 -6.20 -4.56
C THR A 81 -19.48 -5.57 -5.90
N VAL A 82 -18.45 -5.12 -6.62
CA VAL A 82 -18.53 -4.54 -7.97
C VAL A 82 -17.50 -5.18 -8.87
N THR A 83 -17.75 -5.14 -10.19
CA THR A 83 -16.77 -5.56 -11.19
C THR A 83 -15.98 -4.37 -11.72
N ILE A 84 -14.86 -4.63 -12.39
CA ILE A 84 -14.08 -3.59 -13.08
C ILE A 84 -14.90 -2.95 -14.19
N GLU A 85 -15.71 -3.73 -14.89
CA GLU A 85 -16.59 -3.24 -15.96
C GLU A 85 -17.65 -2.27 -15.44
N GLU A 86 -18.24 -2.56 -14.27
CA GLU A 86 -19.19 -1.65 -13.64
C GLU A 86 -18.52 -0.32 -13.24
N LEU A 87 -17.32 -0.40 -12.65
CA LEU A 87 -16.55 0.80 -12.29
C LEU A 87 -16.15 1.61 -13.52
N GLY A 88 -15.77 0.94 -14.61
CA GLY A 88 -15.35 1.57 -15.87
C GLY A 88 -16.44 2.40 -16.58
N GLN A 89 -17.70 2.27 -16.18
CA GLN A 89 -18.81 3.07 -16.70
C GLN A 89 -18.88 4.49 -16.11
N TYR A 90 -18.09 4.76 -15.08
CA TYR A 90 -18.09 6.04 -14.36
C TYR A 90 -16.73 6.73 -14.44
N PRO A 91 -16.70 8.08 -14.37
CA PRO A 91 -15.45 8.82 -14.29
C PRO A 91 -14.61 8.34 -13.09
N GLN A 92 -13.30 8.18 -13.30
CA GLN A 92 -12.37 7.69 -12.29
C GLN A 92 -11.62 8.84 -11.63
N VAL A 93 -11.57 8.83 -10.30
CA VAL A 93 -10.48 9.47 -9.57
C VAL A 93 -9.38 8.42 -9.44
N THR A 94 -8.21 8.67 -9.99
CA THR A 94 -7.13 7.69 -10.07
C THR A 94 -5.81 8.26 -9.58
N PHE A 95 -4.75 7.47 -9.64
CA PHE A 95 -3.42 7.90 -9.22
C PHE A 95 -2.63 8.56 -10.35
N THR A 96 -1.74 9.50 -9.99
CA THR A 96 -0.77 10.07 -10.93
C THR A 96 0.26 9.02 -11.36
N PRO A 97 0.93 9.18 -12.53
CA PRO A 97 1.97 8.26 -13.00
C PRO A 97 3.16 8.08 -12.06
N THR A 98 3.36 9.00 -11.10
CA THR A 98 4.40 8.92 -10.06
C THR A 98 4.06 7.96 -8.93
N SER A 99 2.78 7.59 -8.79
CA SER A 99 2.32 6.61 -7.81
C SER A 99 2.62 5.17 -8.25
N GLY A 100 3.06 4.34 -7.33
CA GLY A 100 3.23 2.90 -7.57
C GLY A 100 1.92 2.17 -7.90
N LEU A 101 0.75 2.78 -7.65
CA LEU A 101 -0.57 2.21 -7.95
C LEU A 101 -1.10 2.59 -9.33
N TYR A 102 -0.52 3.57 -9.97
CA TYR A 102 -0.99 4.02 -11.29
C TYR A 102 -1.08 2.88 -12.30
N PHE A 103 0.02 2.19 -12.52
CA PHE A 103 0.07 1.09 -13.50
C PHE A 103 -0.80 -0.09 -13.09
N VAL A 104 -0.90 -0.35 -11.79
CA VAL A 104 -1.74 -1.41 -11.24
C VAL A 104 -3.21 -1.18 -11.56
N VAL A 105 -3.73 -0.02 -11.20
CA VAL A 105 -5.15 0.33 -11.44
C VAL A 105 -5.45 0.37 -12.94
N ARG A 106 -4.54 0.95 -13.72
CA ARG A 106 -4.67 0.99 -15.19
C ARG A 106 -4.72 -0.42 -15.79
N GLU A 107 -3.84 -1.33 -15.36
CA GLU A 107 -3.81 -2.71 -15.84
C GLU A 107 -5.11 -3.47 -15.56
N LEU A 108 -5.76 -3.18 -14.40
CA LEU A 108 -7.05 -3.80 -14.08
C LEU A 108 -8.12 -3.47 -15.14
N PHE A 109 -8.19 -2.23 -15.61
CA PHE A 109 -9.11 -1.82 -16.66
C PHE A 109 -8.67 -2.34 -18.04
N GLU A 110 -7.38 -2.30 -18.35
CA GLU A 110 -6.83 -2.78 -19.63
C GLU A 110 -7.11 -4.27 -19.85
N LYS A 111 -7.04 -5.10 -18.81
CA LYS A 111 -7.36 -6.54 -18.88
C LYS A 111 -8.81 -6.81 -19.29
N GLU A 112 -9.72 -5.92 -18.93
CA GLU A 112 -11.13 -5.99 -19.32
C GLU A 112 -11.40 -5.23 -20.64
N GLY A 113 -10.34 -4.71 -21.30
CA GLY A 113 -10.48 -3.95 -22.55
C GLY A 113 -11.14 -2.58 -22.37
N ILE A 114 -11.07 -2.01 -21.16
CA ILE A 114 -11.74 -0.76 -20.79
C ILE A 114 -10.72 0.36 -20.70
N VAL A 115 -11.09 1.52 -21.26
CA VAL A 115 -10.36 2.79 -21.04
C VAL A 115 -11.35 3.74 -20.36
N PRO A 116 -11.36 3.81 -19.04
CA PRO A 116 -12.31 4.66 -18.32
C PRO A 116 -11.97 6.14 -18.49
N GLU A 117 -12.99 6.99 -18.37
CA GLU A 117 -12.78 8.44 -18.27
C GLU A 117 -12.02 8.76 -16.98
N THR A 118 -10.97 9.55 -17.05
CA THR A 118 -10.26 10.09 -15.88
C THR A 118 -10.80 11.45 -15.52
N ALA A 119 -11.43 11.56 -14.35
CA ALA A 119 -11.92 12.83 -13.82
C ALA A 119 -10.79 13.60 -13.13
N PHE A 120 -10.03 12.96 -12.25
CA PHE A 120 -8.92 13.52 -11.50
C PHE A 120 -7.79 12.53 -11.28
N GLU A 121 -6.57 13.06 -11.17
CA GLU A 121 -5.39 12.30 -10.77
C GLU A 121 -4.84 12.86 -9.45
N VAL A 122 -4.52 11.98 -8.50
CA VAL A 122 -4.00 12.33 -7.17
C VAL A 122 -2.84 11.40 -6.78
N GLU A 123 -2.06 11.81 -5.78
CA GLU A 123 -0.90 11.02 -5.36
C GLU A 123 -1.17 10.10 -4.15
N GLU A 124 -2.19 10.41 -3.34
CA GLU A 124 -2.43 9.76 -2.06
C GLU A 124 -3.82 9.14 -1.94
N ASP A 125 -3.90 8.00 -1.22
CA ASP A 125 -5.13 7.25 -0.99
C ASP A 125 -6.24 8.10 -0.36
N GLY A 126 -5.88 8.91 0.65
CA GLY A 126 -6.83 9.80 1.33
C GLY A 126 -7.34 10.92 0.45
N ALA A 127 -6.50 11.46 -0.44
CA ALA A 127 -6.90 12.46 -1.41
C ALA A 127 -7.87 11.85 -2.45
N LEU A 128 -7.57 10.64 -2.94
CA LEU A 128 -8.45 9.92 -3.84
C LEU A 128 -9.85 9.73 -3.21
N ALA A 129 -9.90 9.15 -2.03
CA ALA A 129 -11.17 8.90 -1.35
C ALA A 129 -11.91 10.19 -0.98
N GLY A 130 -11.20 11.27 -0.65
CA GLY A 130 -11.78 12.59 -0.41
C GLY A 130 -12.45 13.17 -1.66
N MET A 131 -11.80 13.06 -2.82
CA MET A 131 -12.39 13.50 -4.10
C MET A 131 -13.64 12.65 -4.46
N VAL A 132 -13.59 11.35 -4.20
CA VAL A 132 -14.76 10.48 -4.38
C VAL A 132 -15.89 10.86 -3.44
N ALA A 133 -15.60 11.18 -2.18
CA ALA A 133 -16.60 11.63 -1.20
C ALA A 133 -17.35 12.89 -1.66
N GLU A 134 -16.68 13.78 -2.38
CA GLU A 134 -17.27 14.99 -2.97
C GLU A 134 -18.01 14.73 -4.32
N GLY A 135 -18.09 13.47 -4.74
CA GLY A 135 -18.87 13.08 -5.93
C GLY A 135 -18.18 13.32 -7.26
N PHE A 136 -16.87 13.48 -7.29
CA PHE A 136 -16.11 13.71 -8.55
C PHE A 136 -15.93 12.45 -9.40
N GLY A 137 -16.29 11.30 -8.89
CA GLY A 137 -16.19 10.03 -9.59
C GLY A 137 -16.12 8.85 -8.63
N VAL A 138 -15.65 7.73 -9.12
CA VAL A 138 -15.38 6.52 -8.35
C VAL A 138 -13.88 6.21 -8.41
N GLY A 139 -13.37 5.33 -7.55
CA GLY A 139 -11.94 5.01 -7.58
C GLY A 139 -11.61 3.63 -7.05
N ILE A 140 -10.39 3.18 -7.34
CA ILE A 140 -9.80 1.96 -6.80
C ILE A 140 -8.62 2.38 -5.93
N VAL A 141 -8.59 1.92 -4.68
CA VAL A 141 -7.64 2.37 -3.66
C VAL A 141 -7.31 1.20 -2.72
N PRO A 142 -6.13 1.19 -2.07
CA PRO A 142 -5.87 0.23 -1.01
C PRO A 142 -6.84 0.39 0.17
N ASP A 143 -7.24 -0.72 0.76
CA ASP A 143 -8.05 -0.74 1.99
C ASP A 143 -7.19 -0.31 3.18
N VAL A 144 -7.14 1.00 3.40
CA VAL A 144 -6.33 1.65 4.45
C VAL A 144 -7.23 2.45 5.40
N PRO A 145 -6.86 2.62 6.68
CA PRO A 145 -7.73 3.23 7.68
C PRO A 145 -8.29 4.60 7.31
N VAL A 146 -7.57 5.42 6.59
CA VAL A 146 -8.02 6.77 6.23
C VAL A 146 -9.30 6.78 5.40
N ILE A 147 -9.49 5.81 4.50
CA ILE A 147 -10.69 5.78 3.66
C ILE A 147 -11.96 5.46 4.47
N HIS A 148 -11.82 4.75 5.60
CA HIS A 148 -12.93 4.42 6.49
C HIS A 148 -13.40 5.61 7.34
N THR A 149 -12.68 6.73 7.32
CA THR A 149 -13.06 7.97 8.03
C THR A 149 -13.79 8.97 7.15
N LEU A 150 -13.93 8.66 5.87
CA LEU A 150 -14.55 9.54 4.87
C LEU A 150 -15.96 9.05 4.51
N PRO A 151 -16.85 9.96 4.06
CA PRO A 151 -18.21 9.61 3.65
C PRO A 151 -18.21 8.94 2.25
N VAL A 152 -17.64 7.75 2.17
CA VAL A 152 -17.60 6.91 0.98
C VAL A 152 -18.13 5.52 1.30
N LYS A 153 -18.69 4.86 0.30
CA LYS A 153 -18.99 3.43 0.38
C LYS A 153 -17.80 2.64 -0.16
N ILE A 154 -17.32 1.69 0.63
CA ILE A 154 -16.22 0.79 0.28
C ILE A 154 -16.82 -0.53 -0.22
N LEU A 155 -16.41 -0.94 -1.41
CA LEU A 155 -16.95 -2.14 -2.08
C LEU A 155 -15.81 -3.09 -2.42
N ASN A 156 -16.06 -4.39 -2.29
CA ASN A 156 -15.13 -5.38 -2.79
C ASN A 156 -15.13 -5.38 -4.32
N ILE A 157 -13.98 -5.69 -4.91
CA ILE A 157 -13.86 -5.87 -6.37
C ILE A 157 -13.93 -7.36 -6.68
N GLU A 158 -14.87 -7.76 -7.50
CA GLU A 158 -15.07 -9.16 -7.88
C GLU A 158 -13.93 -9.65 -8.76
N ASN A 159 -13.53 -10.91 -8.58
CA ASN A 159 -12.48 -11.58 -9.36
C ASN A 159 -11.15 -10.83 -9.42
N LEU A 160 -10.86 -10.04 -8.40
CA LEU A 160 -9.60 -9.32 -8.32
C LEU A 160 -8.46 -10.31 -8.01
N HIS A 161 -7.69 -10.69 -9.04
CA HIS A 161 -6.51 -11.56 -8.91
C HIS A 161 -5.24 -10.79 -8.57
N TYR A 162 -5.36 -9.55 -8.13
CA TYR A 162 -4.24 -8.70 -7.74
C TYR A 162 -4.08 -8.72 -6.22
N ARG A 163 -2.87 -9.12 -5.80
CA ARG A 163 -2.43 -9.01 -4.40
C ARG A 163 -1.23 -8.08 -4.34
N ARG A 164 -1.35 -7.03 -3.57
CA ARG A 164 -0.24 -6.13 -3.28
C ARG A 164 0.34 -6.46 -1.93
N TYR A 165 1.67 -6.50 -1.88
CA TYR A 165 2.39 -6.71 -0.63
C TYR A 165 3.24 -5.50 -0.28
N ILE A 166 3.34 -5.21 1.02
CA ILE A 166 4.38 -4.38 1.58
C ILE A 166 5.56 -5.29 1.87
N TYR A 167 6.73 -4.90 1.40
CA TYR A 167 7.97 -5.61 1.62
C TYR A 167 8.85 -4.85 2.60
N MET A 168 9.45 -5.56 3.54
CA MET A 168 10.58 -5.11 4.31
C MET A 168 11.83 -5.24 3.44
N GLY A 169 12.56 -4.16 3.23
CA GLY A 169 13.81 -4.12 2.48
C GLY A 169 15.01 -3.84 3.38
N MET A 170 16.08 -4.61 3.22
CA MET A 170 17.37 -4.43 3.89
C MET A 170 18.52 -4.69 2.93
N LEU A 171 19.68 -4.04 3.12
CA LEU A 171 20.88 -4.33 2.35
C LEU A 171 21.44 -5.71 2.70
N LYS A 172 21.70 -6.54 1.68
CA LYS A 172 22.22 -7.91 1.85
C LYS A 172 23.64 -7.96 2.44
N LYS A 173 24.46 -6.97 2.11
CA LYS A 173 25.88 -6.93 2.49
C LYS A 173 26.18 -6.06 3.71
N ARG A 174 25.19 -5.41 4.29
CA ARG A 174 25.34 -4.61 5.50
C ARG A 174 25.03 -5.46 6.72
N TYR A 175 25.93 -5.50 7.67
CA TYR A 175 25.69 -6.11 8.97
C TYR A 175 24.84 -5.16 9.83
N PRO A 176 23.62 -5.52 10.18
CA PRO A 176 22.78 -4.67 11.01
C PRO A 176 23.31 -4.64 12.47
N SER A 177 22.96 -3.56 13.19
CA SER A 177 23.18 -3.54 14.64
C SER A 177 22.32 -4.60 15.34
N SER A 178 22.71 -5.00 16.55
CA SER A 178 21.95 -5.99 17.33
C SER A 178 20.47 -5.61 17.51
N LEU A 179 20.17 -4.33 17.66
CA LEU A 179 18.80 -3.84 17.78
C LEU A 179 18.00 -3.99 16.48
N VAL A 180 18.62 -3.67 15.34
CA VAL A 180 18.01 -3.85 14.02
C VAL A 180 17.78 -5.33 13.72
N GLU A 181 18.70 -6.22 14.13
CA GLU A 181 18.51 -7.67 14.04
C GLU A 181 17.33 -8.15 14.87
N GLN A 182 17.21 -7.72 16.12
CA GLN A 182 16.10 -8.07 16.98
C GLN A 182 14.76 -7.60 16.39
N PHE A 183 14.72 -6.40 15.81
CA PHE A 183 13.52 -5.89 15.15
C PHE A 183 13.18 -6.69 13.90
N ARG A 184 14.16 -7.01 13.06
CA ARG A 184 13.98 -7.90 11.90
C ARG A 184 13.44 -9.27 12.32
N ASP A 185 14.00 -9.88 13.35
CA ASP A 185 13.62 -11.21 13.80
C ASP A 185 12.21 -11.22 14.40
N TYR A 186 11.82 -10.12 15.10
CA TYR A 186 10.45 -9.89 15.53
C TYR A 186 9.49 -9.84 14.34
N ILE A 187 9.84 -9.09 13.27
CA ILE A 187 9.04 -9.00 12.04
C ILE A 187 8.92 -10.37 11.38
N PHE A 188 9.99 -11.13 11.29
CA PHE A 188 9.97 -12.46 10.69
C PHE A 188 9.09 -13.43 11.47
N LYS A 189 9.11 -13.35 12.80
CA LYS A 189 8.29 -14.20 13.68
C LYS A 189 6.80 -13.92 13.54
N HIS A 190 6.39 -12.65 13.40
CA HIS A 190 5.00 -12.23 13.51
C HIS A 190 4.33 -11.83 12.20
N TYR A 191 5.10 -11.40 11.20
CA TYR A 191 4.56 -10.73 10.00
C TYR A 191 5.05 -11.30 8.67
N ARG A 192 6.07 -12.14 8.65
CA ARG A 192 6.60 -12.70 7.41
C ARG A 192 5.55 -13.53 6.68
N ILE A 193 5.32 -13.22 5.40
CA ILE A 193 4.43 -13.99 4.52
C ILE A 193 5.29 -14.96 3.72
N TYR A 194 5.02 -16.26 3.86
CA TYR A 194 5.81 -17.33 3.21
C TYR A 194 5.26 -17.75 1.84
N GLU A 195 3.97 -17.51 1.59
CA GLU A 195 3.25 -18.01 0.41
C GLU A 195 3.09 -16.94 -0.68
N VAL A 196 4.11 -16.14 -0.93
CA VAL A 196 4.09 -15.25 -2.10
C VAL A 196 4.57 -16.06 -3.29
N ILE A 197 3.64 -16.58 -4.06
CA ILE A 197 3.92 -17.21 -5.36
C ILE A 197 4.45 -16.12 -6.28
N GLN A 198 5.66 -16.34 -6.80
CA GLN A 198 6.35 -15.44 -7.74
C GLN A 198 5.65 -15.40 -9.08
#